data_a98cfd3ef49e757f7f5f7c2c91fd07f8
#
_entry.id   a98cfd3ef49e757f7f5f7c2c91fd07f8
#
_cell.length_a   1.000
_cell.length_b   1.000
_cell.length_c   1.000
_cell.angle_alpha   90.00
_cell.angle_beta   90.00
_cell.angle_gamma   90.00
#
_symmetry.space_group_name_H-M   'P 1'
#
loop_
_entity.id
_entity.type
_entity.pdbx_description
1 polymer ?
#
loop_
_entity_poly.entity_id
_entity_poly.type
_entity_poly.pdbx_seq_one_letter_code
_entity_poly.pdbx_strand_id
1 'polypeptide(L)'
;GNWKLVKSFGTNADGTTRPGFGGVPTGILILSKDGYFSNISMRADLPSFKSGNRMEGTAEENAAVAAGSISTYGRYTVSDDGKKLTFKILGSTWKDWVGITQDRELSVTKDKLEYVTKSSVSGTTTMSFERFSE
;
A
#
# COMPACT_ATOMS: atom_id res chain seq x y z
N GLY A 1 7.81 -13.00 -3.45
CA GLY A 1 8.90 -12.10 -3.80
C GLY A 1 8.84 -10.77 -3.08
N ASN A 2 9.85 -9.98 -3.28
CA ASN A 2 9.98 -8.65 -2.67
C ASN A 2 9.80 -7.59 -3.74
N TRP A 3 8.87 -6.68 -3.52
CA TRP A 3 8.45 -5.70 -4.49
C TRP A 3 8.58 -4.30 -3.92
N LYS A 4 9.27 -3.42 -4.64
CA LYS A 4 9.48 -2.02 -4.27
C LYS A 4 8.32 -1.18 -4.80
N LEU A 5 7.68 -0.40 -3.93
CA LEU A 5 6.65 0.54 -4.35
C LEU A 5 7.30 1.70 -5.12
N VAL A 6 6.83 1.94 -6.35
CA VAL A 6 7.41 2.98 -7.21
C VAL A 6 6.40 4.05 -7.62
N LYS A 7 5.10 3.70 -7.66
CA LYS A 7 4.07 4.64 -8.06
C LYS A 7 2.74 4.31 -7.39
N SER A 8 2.02 5.32 -7.00
CA SER A 8 0.66 5.20 -6.48
C SER A 8 -0.18 6.37 -6.97
N PHE A 9 -1.38 6.08 -7.47
CA PHE A 9 -2.33 7.13 -7.84
C PHE A 9 -3.75 6.62 -7.67
N GLY A 10 -4.66 7.55 -7.42
CA GLY A 10 -6.09 7.29 -7.40
C GLY A 10 -6.74 7.84 -8.66
N THR A 11 -7.82 7.19 -9.10
CA THR A 11 -8.68 7.67 -10.17
C THR A 11 -10.06 7.93 -9.59
N ASN A 12 -10.52 9.17 -9.68
CA ASN A 12 -11.83 9.58 -9.18
C ASN A 12 -12.94 9.05 -10.11
N ALA A 13 -14.18 9.09 -9.62
CA ALA A 13 -15.34 8.64 -10.40
C ALA A 13 -15.51 9.42 -11.72
N ASP A 14 -15.05 10.67 -11.78
CA ASP A 14 -15.11 11.52 -12.99
C ASP A 14 -13.94 11.29 -13.95
N GLY A 15 -13.05 10.33 -13.68
CA GLY A 15 -11.89 10.02 -14.51
C GLY A 15 -10.63 10.84 -14.23
N THR A 16 -10.71 11.86 -13.37
CA THR A 16 -9.52 12.62 -12.97
C THR A 16 -8.66 11.79 -12.03
N THR A 17 -7.35 12.05 -12.03
CA THR A 17 -6.41 11.33 -11.16
C THR A 17 -5.96 12.20 -9.99
N ARG A 18 -5.57 11.55 -8.91
CA ARG A 18 -4.96 12.19 -7.74
C ARG A 18 -3.70 11.41 -7.35
N PRO A 19 -2.64 12.12 -6.91
CA PRO A 19 -1.42 11.43 -6.47
C PRO A 19 -1.68 10.66 -5.18
N GLY A 20 -1.13 9.44 -5.08
CA GLY A 20 -1.06 8.70 -3.84
C GLY A 20 0.24 9.01 -3.11
N PHE A 21 0.22 9.02 -1.80
CA PHE A 21 1.39 9.24 -0.96
C PHE A 21 2.19 10.48 -1.39
N GLY A 22 1.49 11.59 -1.63
CA GLY A 22 2.12 12.86 -2.00
C GLY A 22 2.79 12.89 -3.37
N GLY A 23 2.54 11.92 -4.22
CA GLY A 23 3.14 11.79 -5.55
C GLY A 23 4.47 11.05 -5.57
N VAL A 24 5.15 10.91 -4.43
CA VAL A 24 6.41 10.15 -4.31
C VAL A 24 6.26 9.14 -3.17
N PRO A 25 5.81 7.92 -3.48
CA PRO A 25 5.69 6.87 -2.48
C PRO A 25 7.02 6.18 -2.22
N THR A 26 7.13 5.56 -1.06
CA THR A 26 8.18 4.59 -0.75
C THR A 26 7.55 3.43 0.01
N GLY A 27 8.07 2.23 -0.14
CA GLY A 27 7.53 1.08 0.55
C GLY A 27 7.94 -0.24 -0.07
N ILE A 28 7.40 -1.29 0.52
CA ILE A 28 7.69 -2.67 0.11
C ILE A 28 6.42 -3.51 0.22
N LEU A 29 6.23 -4.41 -0.73
CA LEU A 29 5.27 -5.49 -0.66
C LEU A 29 6.04 -6.80 -0.67
N ILE A 30 5.91 -7.58 0.39
CA ILE A 30 6.52 -8.91 0.48
C ILE A 30 5.40 -9.94 0.35
N LEU A 31 5.56 -10.84 -0.62
CA LEU A 31 4.67 -11.97 -0.83
C LEU A 31 5.50 -13.25 -0.63
N SER A 32 5.30 -13.92 0.51
CA SER A 32 6.05 -15.13 0.82
C SER A 32 5.46 -16.35 0.10
N LYS A 33 6.28 -17.36 -0.10
CA LYS A 33 5.85 -18.59 -0.78
C LYS A 33 4.77 -19.35 -0.01
N ASP A 34 4.75 -19.21 1.30
CA ASP A 34 3.79 -19.90 2.17
C ASP A 34 2.48 -19.11 2.37
N GLY A 35 2.28 -18.03 1.62
CA GLY A 35 1.00 -17.32 1.57
C GLY A 35 0.82 -16.20 2.56
N TYR A 36 1.89 -15.63 3.07
CA TYR A 36 1.83 -14.43 3.90
C TYR A 36 2.25 -13.19 3.12
N PHE A 37 1.68 -12.05 3.47
CA PHE A 37 2.10 -10.77 2.91
C PHE A 37 2.44 -9.77 4.01
N SER A 38 3.31 -8.83 3.67
CA SER A 38 3.57 -7.62 4.44
C SER A 38 3.62 -6.46 3.45
N ASN A 39 2.87 -5.42 3.71
CA ASN A 39 2.79 -4.24 2.86
C ASN A 39 3.04 -3.00 3.70
N ILE A 40 4.10 -2.29 3.39
CA ILE A 40 4.44 -1.02 4.02
C ILE A 40 4.46 0.02 2.93
N SER A 41 3.62 1.04 3.05
CA SER A 41 3.52 2.13 2.09
C SER A 41 3.53 3.46 2.82
N MET A 42 4.31 4.42 2.33
CA MET A 42 4.40 5.72 2.96
C MET A 42 4.84 6.79 1.97
N ARG A 43 4.62 8.04 2.33
CA ARG A 43 5.19 9.17 1.61
C ARG A 43 6.70 9.20 1.82
N ALA A 44 7.45 9.52 0.77
CA ALA A 44 8.89 9.71 0.88
C ALA A 44 9.26 10.97 1.68
N ASP A 45 8.32 11.92 1.80
CA ASP A 45 8.52 13.22 2.45
C ASP A 45 7.87 13.30 3.85
N LEU A 46 7.79 12.19 4.58
CA LEU A 46 7.34 12.24 5.97
C LEU A 46 8.22 13.20 6.77
N PRO A 47 7.63 13.98 7.70
CA PRO A 47 8.41 14.96 8.45
C PRO A 47 9.35 14.31 9.46
N SER A 48 10.51 14.93 9.65
CA SER A 48 11.33 14.68 10.84
C SER A 48 10.71 15.41 12.03
N PHE A 49 10.74 14.81 13.20
CA PHE A 49 10.19 15.44 14.41
C PHE A 49 11.21 16.41 15.02
N LYS A 50 10.75 17.62 15.32
CA LYS A 50 11.60 18.67 15.93
C LYS A 50 12.21 18.22 17.24
N SER A 51 11.46 17.43 18.04
CA SER A 51 11.93 16.90 19.32
C SER A 51 13.02 15.83 19.17
N GLY A 52 13.15 15.22 17.99
CA GLY A 52 13.99 14.04 17.81
C GLY A 52 13.47 12.80 18.54
N ASN A 53 12.26 12.85 19.06
CA ASN A 53 11.63 11.76 19.82
C ASN A 53 10.29 11.40 19.19
N ARG A 54 10.18 10.16 18.71
CA ARG A 54 8.97 9.66 18.03
C ARG A 54 7.70 9.81 18.88
N MET A 55 7.83 9.76 20.21
CA MET A 55 6.69 9.86 21.13
C MET A 55 6.32 11.28 21.50
N GLU A 56 7.09 12.27 21.06
CA GLU A 56 6.91 13.68 21.41
C GLU A 56 6.76 14.55 20.16
N GLY A 57 5.92 14.10 19.21
CA GLY A 57 5.60 14.88 18.02
C GLY A 57 4.57 15.96 18.31
N THR A 58 4.59 17.02 17.50
CA THR A 58 3.48 17.99 17.47
C THR A 58 2.23 17.31 16.88
N ALA A 59 1.07 17.92 17.10
CA ALA A 59 -0.18 17.41 16.51
C ALA A 59 -0.07 17.33 14.98
N GLU A 60 0.57 18.30 14.33
CA GLU A 60 0.77 18.31 12.88
C GLU A 60 1.73 17.21 12.42
N GLU A 61 2.83 16.99 13.12
CA GLU A 61 3.78 15.93 12.82
C GLU A 61 3.12 14.54 12.94
N ASN A 62 2.40 14.31 14.02
CA ASN A 62 1.68 13.06 14.25
C ASN A 62 0.62 12.81 13.17
N ALA A 63 -0.15 13.84 12.80
CA ALA A 63 -1.17 13.75 11.76
C ALA A 63 -0.55 13.44 10.39
N ALA A 64 0.59 14.04 10.07
CA ALA A 64 1.29 13.80 8.81
C ALA A 64 1.75 12.35 8.68
N VAL A 65 2.28 11.77 9.75
CA VAL A 65 2.70 10.35 9.76
C VAL A 65 1.49 9.43 9.64
N ALA A 66 0.43 9.69 10.39
CA ALA A 66 -0.77 8.86 10.34
C ALA A 66 -1.46 8.89 8.97
N ALA A 67 -1.55 10.07 8.35
CA ALA A 67 -2.16 10.23 7.02
C ALA A 67 -1.23 9.77 5.89
N GLY A 68 0.07 9.83 6.09
CA GLY A 68 1.08 9.57 5.05
C GLY A 68 1.69 8.19 5.07
N SER A 69 1.21 7.28 5.90
CA SER A 69 1.78 5.93 6.00
C SER A 69 0.73 4.91 6.38
N ILE A 70 0.93 3.68 5.91
CA ILE A 70 0.11 2.54 6.30
C ILE A 70 0.96 1.28 6.25
N SER A 71 0.73 0.40 7.22
CA SER A 71 1.41 -0.88 7.31
C SER A 71 0.38 -1.96 7.59
N THR A 72 0.38 -3.00 6.77
CA THR A 72 -0.56 -4.12 6.88
C THR A 72 0.17 -5.44 6.68
N TYR A 73 -0.34 -6.49 7.30
CA TYR A 73 0.13 -7.83 7.04
C TYR A 73 -1.02 -8.83 7.14
N GLY A 74 -0.83 -9.98 6.57
CA GLY A 74 -1.82 -11.05 6.63
C GLY A 74 -1.51 -12.18 5.68
N ARG A 75 -2.56 -12.81 5.17
CA ARG A 75 -2.44 -13.90 4.21
C ARG A 75 -2.91 -13.42 2.84
N TYR A 76 -2.37 -14.02 1.80
CA TYR A 76 -2.78 -13.71 0.44
C TYR A 76 -3.02 -14.97 -0.37
N THR A 77 -3.85 -14.84 -1.39
CA THR A 77 -4.03 -15.82 -2.45
C THR A 77 -4.05 -15.12 -3.80
N VAL A 78 -3.65 -15.84 -4.83
CA VAL A 78 -3.75 -15.40 -6.21
C VAL A 78 -4.68 -16.35 -6.95
N SER A 79 -5.62 -15.82 -7.73
CA SER A 79 -6.53 -16.62 -8.52
C SER A 79 -5.79 -17.47 -9.56
N ASP A 80 -6.42 -18.55 -10.03
CA ASP A 80 -5.82 -19.49 -10.98
C ASP A 80 -5.39 -18.80 -12.29
N ASP A 81 -6.15 -17.77 -12.72
CA ASP A 81 -5.81 -17.00 -13.91
C ASP A 81 -4.73 -15.92 -13.68
N GLY A 82 -4.27 -15.76 -12.44
CA GLY A 82 -3.24 -14.78 -12.08
C GLY A 82 -3.70 -13.32 -12.08
N LYS A 83 -5.00 -13.06 -12.19
CA LYS A 83 -5.55 -11.69 -12.36
C LYS A 83 -6.17 -11.10 -11.12
N LYS A 84 -6.30 -11.86 -10.04
CA LYS A 84 -6.86 -11.39 -8.79
C LYS A 84 -5.96 -11.77 -7.62
N LEU A 85 -5.58 -10.76 -6.85
CA LEU A 85 -4.84 -10.88 -5.61
C LEU A 85 -5.80 -10.60 -4.46
N THR A 86 -5.95 -11.54 -3.54
CA THR A 86 -6.84 -11.41 -2.38
C THR A 86 -6.00 -11.34 -1.12
N PHE A 87 -6.19 -10.28 -0.35
CA PHE A 87 -5.55 -10.10 0.96
C PHE A 87 -6.57 -10.35 2.08
N LYS A 88 -6.21 -11.21 3.02
CA LYS A 88 -6.88 -11.29 4.31
C LYS A 88 -6.03 -10.59 5.34
N ILE A 89 -6.51 -9.46 5.85
CA ILE A 89 -5.73 -8.57 6.71
C ILE A 89 -5.81 -9.07 8.15
N LEU A 90 -4.66 -9.42 8.72
CA LEU A 90 -4.53 -9.88 10.10
C LEU A 90 -4.10 -8.75 11.04
N GLY A 91 -3.35 -7.79 10.55
CA GLY A 91 -2.93 -6.63 11.30
C GLY A 91 -2.73 -5.42 10.41
N SER A 92 -2.98 -4.24 10.95
CA SER A 92 -2.87 -2.98 10.22
C SER A 92 -2.70 -1.82 11.18
N THR A 93 -1.96 -0.79 10.75
CA THR A 93 -1.96 0.50 11.43
C THR A 93 -3.32 1.21 11.32
N TRP A 94 -4.13 0.85 10.32
CA TRP A 94 -5.54 1.24 10.23
C TRP A 94 -6.39 0.09 10.80
N LYS A 95 -6.78 0.21 12.05
CA LYS A 95 -7.47 -0.87 12.79
C LYS A 95 -8.72 -1.39 12.11
N ASP A 96 -9.45 -0.52 11.42
CA ASP A 96 -10.71 -0.87 10.75
C ASP A 96 -10.55 -1.90 9.63
N TRP A 97 -9.32 -2.07 9.12
CA TRP A 97 -9.04 -3.08 8.12
C TRP A 97 -8.78 -4.48 8.69
N VAL A 98 -8.52 -4.60 9.98
CA VAL A 98 -8.21 -5.91 10.59
C VAL A 98 -9.42 -6.83 10.48
N GLY A 99 -9.21 -8.02 9.92
CA GLY A 99 -10.25 -9.01 9.69
C GLY A 99 -10.96 -8.89 8.35
N ILE A 100 -10.68 -7.82 7.58
CA ILE A 100 -11.29 -7.62 6.26
C ILE A 100 -10.53 -8.45 5.21
N THR A 101 -11.27 -8.94 4.22
CA THR A 101 -10.73 -9.53 3.01
C THR A 101 -10.88 -8.51 1.88
N GLN A 102 -9.80 -8.25 1.16
CA GLN A 102 -9.77 -7.27 0.08
C GLN A 102 -9.29 -7.93 -1.21
N ASP A 103 -10.05 -7.73 -2.29
CA ASP A 103 -9.68 -8.19 -3.63
C ASP A 103 -9.05 -7.04 -4.41
N ARG A 104 -7.97 -7.35 -5.16
CA ARG A 104 -7.25 -6.44 -6.02
C ARG A 104 -7.17 -7.02 -7.42
N GLU A 105 -7.36 -6.21 -8.44
CA GLU A 105 -7.05 -6.61 -9.81
C GLU A 105 -5.54 -6.62 -9.98
N LEU A 106 -4.98 -7.77 -10.37
CA LEU A 106 -3.54 -8.00 -10.41
C LEU A 106 -3.03 -8.09 -11.84
N SER A 107 -1.91 -7.43 -12.09
CA SER A 107 -1.11 -7.62 -13.29
C SER A 107 0.35 -7.81 -12.84
N VAL A 108 0.95 -8.93 -13.17
CA VAL A 108 2.31 -9.24 -12.75
C VAL A 108 3.11 -9.81 -13.91
N THR A 109 4.35 -9.32 -14.02
CA THR A 109 5.38 -9.85 -14.92
C THR A 109 6.58 -10.24 -14.08
N LYS A 110 7.66 -10.69 -14.72
CA LYS A 110 8.90 -11.03 -14.03
C LYS A 110 9.42 -9.89 -13.14
N ASP A 111 9.33 -8.64 -13.63
CA ASP A 111 9.98 -7.49 -12.98
C ASP A 111 9.01 -6.47 -12.40
N LYS A 112 7.74 -6.54 -12.76
CA LYS A 112 6.72 -5.54 -12.38
C LYS A 112 5.47 -6.20 -11.81
N LEU A 113 4.91 -5.55 -10.82
CA LEU A 113 3.62 -5.93 -10.23
C LEU A 113 2.77 -4.67 -10.10
N GLU A 114 1.53 -4.75 -10.53
CA GLU A 114 0.58 -3.67 -10.34
C GLU A 114 -0.73 -4.27 -9.82
N TYR A 115 -1.34 -3.60 -8.85
CA TYR A 115 -2.70 -3.95 -8.48
C TYR A 115 -3.58 -2.71 -8.39
N VAL A 116 -4.87 -2.93 -8.65
CA VAL A 116 -5.90 -1.90 -8.60
C VAL A 116 -6.94 -2.29 -7.57
N THR A 117 -7.22 -1.36 -6.66
CA THR A 117 -8.27 -1.48 -5.67
C THR A 117 -9.46 -0.64 -6.11
N LYS A 118 -10.63 -1.24 -6.16
CA LYS A 118 -11.86 -0.52 -6.47
C LYS A 118 -12.59 -0.17 -5.17
N SER A 119 -13.01 1.09 -5.07
CA SER A 119 -13.86 1.57 -4.00
C SER A 119 -15.17 2.08 -4.61
N SER A 120 -16.29 1.71 -4.02
CA SER A 120 -17.60 2.21 -4.45
C SER A 120 -17.78 3.70 -4.19
N VAL A 121 -16.97 4.29 -3.33
CA VAL A 121 -17.11 5.69 -2.89
C VAL A 121 -16.05 6.60 -3.49
N SER A 122 -14.81 6.15 -3.59
CA SER A 122 -13.66 7.01 -3.92
C SER A 122 -13.00 6.70 -5.26
N GLY A 123 -13.60 5.83 -6.09
CA GLY A 123 -13.02 5.43 -7.36
C GLY A 123 -12.01 4.29 -7.19
N THR A 124 -10.89 4.34 -7.91
CA THR A 124 -9.88 3.29 -7.88
C THR A 124 -8.55 3.82 -7.35
N THR A 125 -7.76 2.93 -6.79
CA THR A 125 -6.37 3.21 -6.40
C THR A 125 -5.47 2.20 -7.09
N THR A 126 -4.45 2.70 -7.78
CA THR A 126 -3.46 1.88 -8.47
C THR A 126 -2.13 1.95 -7.75
N MET A 127 -1.54 0.79 -7.47
CA MET A 127 -0.23 0.65 -6.84
C MET A 127 0.68 -0.10 -7.79
N SER A 128 1.81 0.50 -8.12
CA SER A 128 2.78 -0.08 -9.06
C SER A 128 4.09 -0.34 -8.35
N PHE A 129 4.61 -1.54 -8.56
CA PHE A 129 5.81 -2.03 -7.89
C PHE A 129 6.80 -2.55 -8.92
N GLU A 130 8.07 -2.50 -8.56
CA GLU A 130 9.14 -3.18 -9.29
C GLU A 130 9.80 -4.20 -8.37
N ARG A 131 10.25 -5.31 -8.94
CA ARG A 131 10.98 -6.31 -8.14
C ARG A 131 12.27 -5.69 -7.62
N PHE A 132 12.54 -5.89 -6.33
CA PHE A 132 13.84 -5.50 -5.79
C PHE A 132 14.94 -6.30 -6.50
N SER A 133 15.96 -5.60 -6.98
CA SER A 133 17.18 -6.22 -7.48
C SER A 133 18.07 -6.62 -6.30
N GLU A 134 18.69 -7.76 -6.41
CA GLU A 134 19.67 -8.21 -5.42
C GLU A 134 21.01 -7.52 -5.61
#